data_06430315f13c56ed9c9fc95fd7e1e332
#
_entry.id   06430315f13c56ed9c9fc95fd7e1e332
#
_cell.length_a   1.000
_cell.length_b   1.000
_cell.length_c   1.000
_cell.angle_alpha   90.00
_cell.angle_beta   90.00
_cell.angle_gamma   90.00
#
_symmetry.space_group_name_H-M   'P 1'
#
loop_
_entity.id
_entity.type
_entity.pdbx_description
1 polymer ?
#
loop_
_entity_poly.entity_id
_entity_poly.type
_entity_poly.pdbx_seq_one_letter_code
_entity_poly.pdbx_strand_id
1 'polypeptide(L)'
;MRINVLQHTPNEGPGAIRSWAEENGHELYVYHPYRYGILPDVEETDMLVILGGPMSPNDDFEWLKKERDLIRAAIKQDLPIFGACLGAQQISKALGGVVKNSGVKEVGFAPVFLKSHAIKGLPEEVSVLHWHQDCFEIPKGAELLFSSRLLKNQGFVMNHRIV
;
A
#
# COMPACT_ATOMS: atom_id res chain seq x y z
N MET A 1 -7.33 14.60 11.05
CA MET A 1 -6.11 14.29 10.28
C MET A 1 -6.31 14.69 8.84
N ARG A 2 -5.25 15.16 8.20
CA ARG A 2 -5.17 15.30 6.74
C ARG A 2 -4.63 14.00 6.15
N ILE A 3 -5.48 13.28 5.44
CA ILE A 3 -5.16 12.02 4.77
C ILE A 3 -4.91 12.29 3.30
N ASN A 4 -3.69 12.06 2.83
CA ASN A 4 -3.34 12.21 1.44
C ASN A 4 -3.32 10.83 0.76
N VAL A 5 -4.11 10.68 -0.31
CA VAL A 5 -4.31 9.43 -1.05
C VAL A 5 -3.66 9.54 -2.42
N LEU A 6 -2.80 8.60 -2.76
CA LEU A 6 -2.22 8.46 -4.09
C LEU A 6 -3.04 7.43 -4.88
N GLN A 7 -3.73 7.90 -5.90
CA GLN A 7 -4.57 7.09 -6.79
C GLN A 7 -3.91 6.98 -8.16
N HIS A 8 -3.76 5.76 -8.68
CA HIS A 8 -2.96 5.46 -9.88
C HIS A 8 -3.77 5.11 -11.12
N THR A 9 -5.09 5.07 -11.01
CA THR A 9 -6.00 4.81 -12.13
C THR A 9 -7.34 5.50 -11.88
N PRO A 10 -8.06 5.94 -12.92
CA PRO A 10 -9.33 6.66 -12.75
C PRO A 10 -10.40 5.88 -11.97
N ASN A 11 -10.38 4.56 -12.08
CA ASN A 11 -11.47 3.69 -11.64
C ASN A 11 -11.22 3.03 -10.27
N GLU A 12 -10.05 3.20 -9.66
CA GLU A 12 -9.70 2.58 -8.38
C GLU A 12 -9.47 3.69 -7.34
N GLY A 13 -10.55 4.30 -6.89
CA GLY A 13 -10.53 5.36 -5.89
C GLY A 13 -10.47 4.81 -4.46
N PRO A 14 -10.48 5.71 -3.44
CA PRO A 14 -10.31 5.35 -2.03
C PRO A 14 -11.47 4.53 -1.43
N GLY A 15 -12.62 4.42 -2.11
CA GLY A 15 -13.73 3.55 -1.67
C GLY A 15 -14.07 3.71 -0.18
N ALA A 16 -14.10 2.61 0.56
CA ALA A 16 -14.41 2.57 1.99
C ALA A 16 -13.46 3.41 2.86
N ILE A 17 -12.23 3.68 2.41
CA ILE A 17 -11.29 4.56 3.14
C ILE A 17 -11.85 5.97 3.22
N ARG A 18 -12.52 6.45 2.16
CA ARG A 18 -13.19 7.77 2.16
C ARG A 18 -14.30 7.82 3.19
N SER A 19 -15.21 6.84 3.19
CA SER A 19 -16.31 6.77 4.15
C SER A 19 -15.80 6.74 5.59
N TRP A 20 -14.78 5.92 5.84
CA TRP A 20 -14.13 5.87 7.16
C TRP A 20 -13.52 7.22 7.57
N ALA A 21 -12.84 7.91 6.66
CA ALA A 21 -12.27 9.21 6.95
C ALA A 21 -13.35 10.25 7.31
N GLU A 22 -14.42 10.30 6.54
CA GLU A 22 -15.55 11.19 6.76
C GLU A 22 -16.26 10.92 8.09
N GLU A 23 -16.55 9.64 8.40
CA GLU A 23 -17.17 9.20 9.66
C GLU A 23 -16.35 9.55 10.90
N ASN A 24 -15.01 9.61 10.75
CA ASN A 24 -14.08 9.95 11.83
C ASN A 24 -13.63 11.44 11.82
N GLY A 25 -14.24 12.28 11.00
CA GLY A 25 -13.94 13.71 10.95
C GLY A 25 -12.54 14.02 10.39
N HIS A 26 -12.07 13.22 9.45
CA HIS A 26 -10.78 13.41 8.78
C HIS A 26 -10.97 14.05 7.41
N GLU A 27 -10.02 14.86 6.97
CA GLU A 27 -9.98 15.43 5.64
C GLU A 27 -9.18 14.51 4.71
N LEU A 28 -9.77 14.17 3.54
CA LEU A 28 -9.15 13.26 2.58
C LEU A 28 -8.95 13.97 1.24
N TYR A 29 -7.70 14.03 0.79
CA TYR A 29 -7.28 14.63 -0.48
C TYR A 29 -6.71 13.56 -1.40
N VAL A 30 -7.16 13.54 -2.67
CA VAL A 30 -6.74 12.55 -3.65
C VAL A 30 -5.81 13.20 -4.67
N TYR A 31 -4.63 12.62 -4.82
CA TYR A 31 -3.61 12.98 -5.80
C TYR A 31 -3.55 11.93 -6.91
N HIS A 32 -3.28 12.35 -8.13
CA HIS A 32 -3.17 11.48 -9.31
C HIS A 32 -1.78 11.61 -9.93
N PRO A 33 -0.72 11.02 -9.31
CA PRO A 33 0.66 11.19 -9.77
C PRO A 33 0.87 10.68 -11.19
N TYR A 34 0.19 9.58 -11.58
CA TYR A 34 0.26 9.03 -12.93
C TYR A 34 -0.19 10.01 -14.02
N ARG A 35 -1.08 10.97 -13.69
CA ARG A 35 -1.67 11.92 -14.63
C ARG A 35 -0.98 13.27 -14.62
N TYR A 36 -0.64 13.76 -13.46
CA TYR A 36 -0.15 15.14 -13.27
C TYR A 36 1.29 15.21 -12.76
N GLY A 37 1.88 14.09 -12.31
CA GLY A 37 3.20 14.08 -11.69
C GLY A 37 3.26 14.82 -10.35
N ILE A 38 2.09 15.19 -9.78
CA ILE A 38 1.98 15.97 -8.54
C ILE A 38 1.78 15.01 -7.38
N LEU A 39 2.58 15.17 -6.34
CA LEU A 39 2.51 14.49 -5.06
C LEU A 39 2.22 15.50 -3.95
N PRO A 40 1.63 15.07 -2.81
CA PRO A 40 1.49 15.94 -1.65
C PRO A 40 2.85 16.28 -1.02
N ASP A 41 2.87 17.37 -0.29
CA ASP A 41 3.99 17.65 0.61
C ASP A 41 3.87 16.76 1.85
N VAL A 42 4.99 16.18 2.29
CA VAL A 42 5.03 15.36 3.49
C VAL A 42 4.70 16.16 4.74
N GLU A 43 5.10 17.44 4.79
CA GLU A 43 4.81 18.35 5.91
C GLU A 43 3.31 18.68 6.05
N GLU A 44 2.54 18.47 4.99
CA GLU A 44 1.08 18.63 4.98
C GLU A 44 0.34 17.28 5.02
N THR A 45 0.99 16.22 5.51
CA THR A 45 0.45 14.86 5.52
C THR A 45 0.44 14.31 6.94
N ASP A 46 -0.73 13.97 7.48
CA ASP A 46 -0.85 13.26 8.75
C ASP A 46 -0.92 11.74 8.55
N MET A 47 -1.43 11.28 7.39
CA MET A 47 -1.48 9.88 6.98
C MET A 47 -1.35 9.78 5.46
N LEU A 48 -0.53 8.85 4.99
CA LEU A 48 -0.37 8.55 3.57
C LEU A 48 -1.07 7.25 3.20
N VAL A 49 -1.91 7.30 2.17
CA VAL A 49 -2.58 6.12 1.60
C VAL A 49 -2.14 5.97 0.15
N ILE A 50 -1.66 4.78 -0.22
CA ILE A 50 -1.15 4.49 -1.56
C ILE A 50 -1.97 3.34 -2.14
N LEU A 51 -2.76 3.64 -3.15
CA LEU A 51 -3.68 2.68 -3.76
C LEU A 51 -2.99 1.79 -4.79
N GLY A 52 -3.74 0.84 -5.31
CA GLY A 52 -3.34 -0.02 -6.41
C GLY A 52 -3.23 0.69 -7.75
N GLY A 53 -2.76 -0.04 -8.75
CA GLY A 53 -2.66 0.43 -10.12
C GLY A 53 -2.08 -0.63 -11.04
N PRO A 54 -2.19 -0.46 -12.37
CA PRO A 54 -1.74 -1.44 -13.35
C PRO A 54 -0.23 -1.44 -13.59
N MET A 55 0.50 -0.47 -13.01
CA MET A 55 1.95 -0.33 -13.17
C MET A 55 2.69 -1.32 -12.28
N SER A 56 3.90 -1.71 -12.70
CA SER A 56 4.87 -2.32 -11.79
C SER A 56 5.70 -1.22 -11.10
N PRO A 57 6.08 -1.39 -9.82
CA PRO A 57 7.02 -0.46 -9.17
C PRO A 57 8.42 -0.50 -9.82
N ASN A 58 8.64 -1.44 -10.76
CA ASN A 58 9.86 -1.54 -11.54
C ASN A 58 9.81 -0.79 -12.86
N ASP A 59 8.65 -0.24 -13.24
CA ASP A 59 8.52 0.58 -14.43
C ASP A 59 9.34 1.88 -14.28
N ASP A 60 9.86 2.38 -15.40
CA ASP A 60 10.70 3.58 -15.42
C ASP A 60 9.89 4.87 -15.54
N PHE A 61 8.93 5.05 -14.64
CA PHE A 61 8.19 6.30 -14.50
C PHE A 61 8.82 7.18 -13.41
N GLU A 62 9.06 8.44 -13.75
CA GLU A 62 9.66 9.42 -12.82
C GLU A 62 8.79 9.63 -11.58
N TRP A 63 7.47 9.64 -11.74
CA TRP A 63 6.55 9.80 -10.61
C TRP A 63 6.58 8.62 -9.64
N LEU A 64 6.86 7.38 -10.10
CA LEU A 64 7.05 6.22 -9.20
C LEU A 64 8.30 6.39 -8.31
N LYS A 65 9.36 6.99 -8.85
CA LYS A 65 10.59 7.28 -8.09
C LYS A 65 10.31 8.34 -7.02
N LYS A 66 9.67 9.44 -7.41
CA LYS A 66 9.26 10.53 -6.51
C LYS A 66 8.29 10.06 -5.42
N GLU A 67 7.37 9.16 -5.74
CA GLU A 67 6.47 8.53 -4.77
C GLU A 67 7.26 7.74 -3.72
N ARG A 68 8.27 6.96 -4.12
CA ARG A 68 9.14 6.28 -3.15
C ARG A 68 9.94 7.25 -2.27
N ASP A 69 10.32 8.41 -2.79
CA ASP A 69 10.98 9.44 -1.98
C ASP A 69 10.01 10.04 -0.96
N LEU A 70 8.76 10.30 -1.35
CA LEU A 70 7.69 10.71 -0.43
C LEU A 70 7.44 9.64 0.66
N ILE A 71 7.36 8.36 0.28
CA ILE A 71 7.20 7.24 1.23
C ILE A 71 8.35 7.24 2.25
N ARG A 72 9.60 7.38 1.80
CA ARG A 72 10.76 7.44 2.71
C ARG A 72 10.71 8.64 3.64
N ALA A 73 10.25 9.81 3.14
CA ALA A 73 10.06 11.00 3.96
C ALA A 73 8.98 10.78 5.01
N ALA A 74 7.84 10.19 4.64
CA ALA A 74 6.76 9.85 5.56
C ALA A 74 7.20 8.83 6.64
N ILE A 75 7.97 7.82 6.27
CA ILE A 75 8.57 6.85 7.21
C ILE A 75 9.51 7.57 8.20
N LYS A 76 10.35 8.49 7.71
CA LYS A 76 11.28 9.26 8.55
C LYS A 76 10.56 10.14 9.57
N GLN A 77 9.36 10.63 9.24
CA GLN A 77 8.49 11.40 10.13
C GLN A 77 7.56 10.53 11.00
N ASP A 78 7.71 9.20 10.95
CA ASP A 78 6.86 8.25 11.67
C ASP A 78 5.37 8.40 11.37
N LEU A 79 5.00 8.78 10.14
CA LEU A 79 3.62 8.91 9.73
C LEU A 79 2.96 7.53 9.51
N PRO A 80 1.66 7.39 9.80
CA PRO A 80 0.90 6.22 9.39
C PRO A 80 0.87 6.11 7.87
N ILE A 81 1.14 4.90 7.34
CA ILE A 81 1.13 4.62 5.91
C ILE A 81 0.32 3.35 5.65
N PHE A 82 -0.62 3.43 4.73
CA PHE A 82 -1.35 2.27 4.23
C PHE A 82 -1.11 2.10 2.72
N GLY A 83 -0.70 0.91 2.30
CA GLY A 83 -0.48 0.57 0.91
C GLY A 83 -1.29 -0.63 0.44
N ALA A 84 -2.00 -0.49 -0.68
CA ALA A 84 -2.73 -1.58 -1.32
C ALA A 84 -2.11 -1.94 -2.67
N CYS A 85 -1.86 -3.23 -2.92
CA CYS A 85 -1.35 -3.77 -4.18
C CYS A 85 -0.04 -3.04 -4.63
N LEU A 86 -0.09 -2.20 -5.67
CA LEU A 86 1.05 -1.36 -6.08
C LEU A 86 1.60 -0.53 -4.91
N GLY A 87 0.72 -0.01 -4.04
CA GLY A 87 1.12 0.75 -2.86
C GLY A 87 1.98 -0.07 -1.89
N ALA A 88 1.59 -1.31 -1.58
CA ALA A 88 2.38 -2.22 -0.74
C ALA A 88 3.73 -2.54 -1.37
N GLN A 89 3.78 -2.73 -2.69
CA GLN A 89 5.01 -2.96 -3.45
C GLN A 89 5.95 -1.74 -3.42
N GLN A 90 5.40 -0.53 -3.57
CA GLN A 90 6.15 0.72 -3.47
C GLN A 90 6.74 0.94 -2.07
N ILE A 91 5.97 0.63 -1.03
CA ILE A 91 6.44 0.69 0.36
C ILE A 91 7.58 -0.31 0.58
N SER A 92 7.38 -1.58 0.17
CA SER A 92 8.43 -2.60 0.27
C SER A 92 9.72 -2.15 -0.41
N LYS A 93 9.61 -1.62 -1.63
CA LYS A 93 10.77 -1.12 -2.41
C LYS A 93 11.41 0.12 -1.79
N ALA A 94 10.62 1.04 -1.22
CA ALA A 94 11.11 2.21 -0.50
C ALA A 94 11.94 1.82 0.73
N LEU A 95 11.58 0.70 1.39
CA LEU A 95 12.26 0.10 2.54
C LEU A 95 13.42 -0.85 2.15
N GLY A 96 13.76 -0.95 0.86
CA GLY A 96 14.88 -1.75 0.35
C GLY A 96 14.52 -3.20 -0.01
N GLY A 97 13.24 -3.58 0.04
CA GLY A 97 12.76 -4.88 -0.43
C GLY A 97 12.78 -5.00 -1.96
N VAL A 98 12.85 -6.22 -2.45
CA VAL A 98 12.79 -6.52 -3.89
C VAL A 98 11.35 -6.82 -4.28
N VAL A 99 10.93 -6.25 -5.39
CA VAL A 99 9.65 -6.57 -6.06
C VAL A 99 9.96 -7.21 -7.40
N LYS A 100 9.36 -8.37 -7.65
CA LYS A 100 9.58 -9.16 -8.87
C LYS A 100 8.32 -9.89 -9.30
N ASN A 101 8.30 -10.30 -10.56
CA ASN A 101 7.26 -11.21 -11.05
C ASN A 101 7.32 -12.54 -10.27
N SER A 102 6.19 -12.98 -9.76
CA SER A 102 6.09 -14.20 -8.94
C SER A 102 6.09 -15.50 -9.75
N GLY A 103 5.86 -15.40 -11.06
CA GLY A 103 5.64 -16.56 -11.95
C GLY A 103 4.20 -17.10 -11.90
N VAL A 104 3.35 -16.58 -11.02
CA VAL A 104 1.93 -16.93 -10.94
C VAL A 104 1.06 -15.69 -10.98
N LYS A 105 -0.19 -15.83 -11.42
CA LYS A 105 -1.20 -14.78 -11.34
C LYS A 105 -2.23 -15.14 -10.30
N GLU A 106 -2.55 -14.22 -9.40
CA GLU A 106 -3.71 -14.30 -8.55
C GLU A 106 -4.75 -13.30 -9.06
N VAL A 107 -5.88 -13.80 -9.55
CA VAL A 107 -7.00 -13.00 -10.09
C VAL A 107 -8.31 -13.60 -9.60
N GLY A 108 -9.14 -12.76 -8.99
CA GLY A 108 -10.43 -13.14 -8.43
C GLY A 108 -10.44 -13.19 -6.91
N PHE A 109 -11.58 -13.56 -6.34
CA PHE A 109 -11.74 -13.67 -4.90
C PHE A 109 -11.14 -14.97 -4.38
N ALA A 110 -10.24 -14.84 -3.42
CA ALA A 110 -9.61 -15.95 -2.72
C ALA A 110 -9.21 -15.55 -1.29
N PRO A 111 -9.06 -16.52 -0.37
CA PRO A 111 -8.70 -16.22 1.00
C PRO A 111 -7.23 -15.84 1.15
N VAL A 112 -6.99 -14.90 2.06
CA VAL A 112 -5.70 -14.69 2.70
C VAL A 112 -5.79 -15.09 4.17
N PHE A 113 -4.69 -15.57 4.71
CA PHE A 113 -4.59 -16.13 6.06
C PHE A 113 -3.69 -15.25 6.92
N LEU A 114 -4.18 -14.87 8.09
CA LEU A 114 -3.44 -14.05 9.06
C LEU A 114 -2.19 -14.78 9.55
N LYS A 115 -1.07 -14.07 9.66
CA LYS A 115 0.24 -14.57 10.11
C LYS A 115 0.81 -13.81 11.29
N SER A 116 0.29 -12.63 11.58
CA SER A 116 0.66 -11.82 12.74
C SER A 116 -0.55 -11.17 13.35
N HIS A 117 -0.60 -11.11 14.68
CA HIS A 117 -1.63 -10.40 15.45
C HIS A 117 -1.20 -8.98 15.86
N ALA A 118 -0.20 -8.41 15.17
CA ALA A 118 0.25 -7.03 15.41
C ALA A 118 -0.86 -5.99 15.25
N ILE A 119 -1.88 -6.29 14.40
CA ILE A 119 -3.10 -5.49 14.28
C ILE A 119 -4.25 -6.26 14.92
N LYS A 120 -4.82 -5.70 15.99
CA LYS A 120 -5.93 -6.33 16.72
C LYS A 120 -7.22 -6.31 15.88
N GLY A 121 -8.01 -7.37 16.03
CA GLY A 121 -9.35 -7.46 15.43
C GLY A 121 -9.37 -7.90 13.96
N LEU A 122 -8.22 -8.20 13.37
CA LEU A 122 -8.19 -8.83 12.05
C LEU A 122 -8.65 -10.29 12.13
N PRO A 123 -9.46 -10.76 11.18
CA PRO A 123 -9.89 -12.16 11.13
C PRO A 123 -8.72 -13.07 10.71
N GLU A 124 -8.75 -14.32 11.18
CA GLU A 124 -7.76 -15.35 10.81
C GLU A 124 -7.74 -15.67 9.31
N GLU A 125 -8.89 -15.52 8.67
CA GLU A 125 -9.09 -15.70 7.23
C GLU A 125 -10.01 -14.60 6.71
N VAL A 126 -9.66 -14.00 5.57
CA VAL A 126 -10.50 -13.03 4.88
C VAL A 126 -10.45 -13.25 3.38
N SER A 127 -11.61 -13.28 2.73
CA SER A 127 -11.69 -13.32 1.26
C SER A 127 -11.45 -11.94 0.69
N VAL A 128 -10.45 -11.82 -0.16
CA VAL A 128 -10.06 -10.56 -0.81
C VAL A 128 -10.05 -10.72 -2.32
N LEU A 129 -10.20 -9.61 -3.05
CA LEU A 129 -9.99 -9.58 -4.48
C LEU A 129 -8.48 -9.50 -4.78
N HIS A 130 -7.96 -10.57 -5.37
CA HIS A 130 -6.60 -10.59 -5.91
C HIS A 130 -6.62 -10.08 -7.36
N TRP A 131 -5.65 -9.25 -7.71
CA TRP A 131 -5.40 -8.81 -9.09
C TRP A 131 -3.93 -8.43 -9.25
N HIS A 132 -3.04 -9.40 -9.15
CA HIS A 132 -1.61 -9.16 -9.24
C HIS A 132 -0.84 -10.38 -9.75
N GLN A 133 0.37 -10.13 -10.23
CA GLN A 133 1.35 -11.15 -10.58
C GLN A 133 2.75 -10.84 -10.02
N ASP A 134 2.96 -9.62 -9.54
CA ASP A 134 4.20 -9.26 -8.84
C ASP A 134 4.09 -9.64 -7.35
N CYS A 135 5.19 -10.05 -6.76
CA CYS A 135 5.35 -10.27 -5.34
C CYS A 135 6.46 -9.39 -4.77
N PHE A 136 6.38 -9.11 -3.49
CA PHE A 136 7.35 -8.31 -2.77
C PHE A 136 8.01 -9.10 -1.65
N GLU A 137 9.22 -8.72 -1.30
CA GLU A 137 9.88 -9.19 -0.08
C GLU A 137 9.34 -8.43 1.13
N ILE A 138 9.25 -9.13 2.27
CA ILE A 138 8.94 -8.48 3.55
C ILE A 138 10.15 -7.64 3.95
N PRO A 139 9.99 -6.32 4.13
CA PRO A 139 11.09 -5.44 4.50
C PRO A 139 11.72 -5.85 5.83
N LYS A 140 13.01 -5.56 5.99
CA LYS A 140 13.73 -5.84 7.25
C LYS A 140 13.07 -5.07 8.40
N GLY A 141 12.70 -5.77 9.45
CA GLY A 141 12.02 -5.20 10.63
C GLY A 141 10.50 -5.16 10.51
N ALA A 142 9.93 -5.58 9.38
CA ALA A 142 8.50 -5.77 9.23
C ALA A 142 8.09 -7.21 9.55
N GLU A 143 6.84 -7.39 9.96
CA GLU A 143 6.23 -8.69 10.20
C GLU A 143 5.32 -9.07 9.03
N LEU A 144 5.37 -10.33 8.61
CA LEU A 144 4.43 -10.89 7.65
C LEU A 144 3.03 -10.87 8.24
N LEU A 145 2.10 -10.15 7.60
CA LEU A 145 0.73 -10.01 8.11
C LEU A 145 -0.23 -11.02 7.50
N PHE A 146 -0.18 -11.22 6.19
CA PHE A 146 -1.04 -12.16 5.46
C PHE A 146 -0.27 -13.00 4.46
N SER A 147 -0.79 -14.22 4.22
CA SER A 147 -0.33 -15.13 3.15
C SER A 147 -1.53 -15.67 2.37
N SER A 148 -1.37 -15.96 1.09
CA SER A 148 -2.32 -16.77 0.32
C SER A 148 -1.80 -18.20 0.13
N ARG A 149 -2.60 -19.04 -0.55
CA ARG A 149 -2.17 -20.41 -0.89
C ARG A 149 -1.07 -20.43 -1.96
N LEU A 150 -1.06 -19.43 -2.85
CA LEU A 150 -0.12 -19.37 -3.96
C LEU A 150 1.13 -18.55 -3.61
N LEU A 151 0.98 -17.47 -2.82
CA LEU A 151 2.07 -16.57 -2.47
C LEU A 151 2.12 -16.35 -0.96
N LYS A 152 3.33 -16.52 -0.42
CA LYS A 152 3.59 -16.34 1.01
C LYS A 152 3.38 -14.90 1.46
N ASN A 153 3.82 -13.92 0.66
CA ASN A 153 3.86 -12.51 1.06
C ASN A 153 2.68 -11.76 0.45
N GLN A 154 1.60 -11.61 1.21
CA GLN A 154 0.38 -10.90 0.81
C GLN A 154 0.15 -9.59 1.57
N GLY A 155 0.86 -9.40 2.67
CA GLY A 155 0.81 -8.19 3.46
C GLY A 155 1.86 -8.20 4.55
N PHE A 156 2.25 -7.03 5.01
CA PHE A 156 3.15 -6.88 6.14
C PHE A 156 2.73 -5.70 7.01
N VAL A 157 3.25 -5.68 8.23
CA VAL A 157 3.10 -4.56 9.16
C VAL A 157 4.46 -4.19 9.74
N MET A 158 4.71 -2.90 9.89
CA MET A 158 5.94 -2.39 10.48
C MET A 158 5.61 -1.28 11.47
N ASN A 159 6.17 -1.38 12.69
CA ASN A 159 6.01 -0.40 13.77
C ASN A 159 4.55 -0.05 14.12
N HIS A 160 3.58 -0.92 13.83
CA HIS A 160 2.13 -0.69 13.98
C HIS A 160 1.60 0.55 13.23
N ARG A 161 2.35 1.08 12.27
CA ARG A 161 2.04 2.31 11.54
C ARG A 161 2.06 2.15 10.02
N ILE A 162 2.76 1.16 9.52
CA ILE A 162 2.92 0.90 8.09
C ILE A 162 2.30 -0.47 7.78
N VAL A 163 1.32 -0.48 6.90
CA VAL A 163 0.57 -1.68 6.47
C VAL A 163 0.45 -1.72 4.95
#